data_00d39fbf792186419183a82833cdfa4e
#
_entry.id   00d39fbf792186419183a82833cdfa4e
#
_cell.length_a   1.000
_cell.length_b   1.000
_cell.length_c   1.000
_cell.angle_alpha   90.00
_cell.angle_beta   90.00
_cell.angle_gamma   90.00
#
_symmetry.space_group_name_H-M   'P 1'
#
loop_
_entity.id
_entity.type
_entity.pdbx_description
1 polymer ?
#
loop_
_entity_poly.entity_id
_entity_poly.type
_entity_poly.pdbx_seq_one_letter_code
_entity_poly.pdbx_strand_id
1 'polypeptide(L)'
;MEQENDMEDKKRAEKEQPPAALSNKDFVKWMVTCTVGATTSFLTGIDGGGAFCWMLFSLFVFIGCVQYSNWKNRHTTPPPTTEETPACVPALEQELSALIGLAAVKTEIKQLTHFIQIQQMRRQKGMATFPLSYHCVFTGNPGTGKTTVARIVADTYKRLGILKKGHLVETDRSGLVAEYVGQTAVKTNHMIDRALDGVLFIDEAYSLVQDNATDYGSEAVATLLKRMEDNRDRLVVILAGYPHEMRKFIDSNPGLQSRFNRYIHFADYDADELRQIFMLYAQKNEYALSPEAERKLMQVVTKAVCEKDSQFGNGRYVRNLFEKTIERQATRLAAAGSITDDMLATMEADDIPD
;
A
#
# COMPACT_ATOMS: atom_id res chain seq x y z
N MET A 1 26.50 46.51 33.59
CA MET A 1 25.26 46.46 32.80
C MET A 1 25.02 45.09 32.12
N GLU A 2 26.03 44.40 31.61
CA GLU A 2 25.82 43.03 30.99
C GLU A 2 25.60 41.91 32.01
N GLN A 3 26.14 42.03 33.23
CA GLN A 3 25.98 40.97 34.26
C GLN A 3 24.62 41.07 35.02
N GLU A 4 23.96 42.22 35.03
CA GLU A 4 22.63 42.33 35.63
C GLU A 4 21.51 41.82 34.73
N ASN A 5 21.64 41.93 33.42
CA ASN A 5 20.66 41.38 32.46
C ASN A 5 20.65 39.83 32.44
N ASP A 6 21.83 39.20 32.62
CA ASP A 6 21.93 37.73 32.62
C ASP A 6 21.30 37.08 33.89
N MET A 7 21.21 37.87 34.99
CA MET A 7 20.60 37.41 36.23
C MET A 7 19.07 37.59 36.24
N GLU A 8 18.54 38.60 35.52
CA GLU A 8 17.10 38.77 35.35
C GLU A 8 16.51 37.75 34.36
N ASP A 9 17.21 37.41 33.27
CA ASP A 9 16.78 36.37 32.33
C ASP A 9 16.78 34.97 32.94
N LYS A 10 17.74 34.66 33.82
CA LYS A 10 17.72 33.38 34.58
C LYS A 10 16.56 33.31 35.58
N LYS A 11 16.20 34.42 36.23
CA LYS A 11 15.04 34.45 37.14
C LYS A 11 13.71 34.41 36.40
N ARG A 12 13.65 34.85 35.15
CA ARG A 12 12.47 34.72 34.30
C ARG A 12 12.27 33.31 33.78
N ALA A 13 13.35 32.59 33.42
CA ALA A 13 13.33 31.21 32.98
C ALA A 13 12.93 30.21 34.10
N GLU A 14 13.26 30.54 35.37
CA GLU A 14 12.82 29.70 36.51
C GLU A 14 11.32 29.87 36.85
N LYS A 15 10.66 30.94 36.42
CA LYS A 15 9.22 31.19 36.67
C LYS A 15 8.29 30.57 35.63
N GLU A 16 8.78 30.12 34.51
CA GLU A 16 7.99 29.49 33.41
C GLU A 16 8.09 27.97 33.34
N GLN A 17 8.64 27.30 34.36
CA GLN A 17 8.51 25.86 34.46
C GLN A 17 7.10 25.50 34.90
N PRO A 18 6.35 24.68 34.14
CA PRO A 18 5.07 24.17 34.61
C PRO A 18 5.26 23.37 35.90
N PRO A 19 4.32 23.48 36.88
CA PRO A 19 4.44 22.79 38.16
C PRO A 19 4.69 21.28 37.92
N ALA A 20 5.73 20.77 38.56
CA ALA A 20 6.10 19.35 38.49
C ALA A 20 4.86 18.49 38.73
N ALA A 21 4.58 17.58 37.80
CA ALA A 21 3.44 16.69 37.88
C ALA A 21 3.52 15.88 39.18
N LEU A 22 2.57 16.11 40.10
CA LEU A 22 2.45 15.40 41.36
C LEU A 22 2.47 13.87 41.09
N SER A 23 3.31 13.16 41.82
CA SER A 23 3.35 11.70 41.78
C SER A 23 1.94 11.13 42.02
N ASN A 24 1.59 10.02 41.40
CA ASN A 24 0.29 9.36 41.53
C ASN A 24 -0.06 9.06 43.00
N LYS A 25 0.96 8.85 43.86
CA LYS A 25 0.83 8.64 45.31
C LYS A 25 0.49 9.94 46.05
N ASP A 26 1.02 11.06 45.61
CA ASP A 26 0.79 12.36 46.23
C ASP A 26 -0.56 12.93 45.84
N PHE A 27 -1.00 12.66 44.62
CA PHE A 27 -2.35 13.02 44.14
C PHE A 27 -3.44 12.22 44.88
N VAL A 28 -3.24 10.91 45.08
CA VAL A 28 -4.16 10.09 45.85
C VAL A 28 -4.20 10.51 47.34
N LYS A 29 -3.05 10.83 47.91
CA LYS A 29 -3.00 11.38 49.28
C LYS A 29 -3.75 12.69 49.42
N TRP A 30 -3.53 13.61 48.47
CA TRP A 30 -4.22 14.88 48.41
C TRP A 30 -5.73 14.73 48.27
N MET A 31 -6.23 13.80 47.44
CA MET A 31 -7.65 13.49 47.29
C MET A 31 -8.25 12.93 48.57
N VAL A 32 -7.55 11.99 49.24
CA VAL A 32 -8.03 11.41 50.51
C VAL A 32 -8.10 12.47 51.60
N THR A 33 -7.15 13.38 51.68
CA THR A 33 -7.13 14.48 52.62
C THR A 33 -8.29 15.47 52.37
N CYS A 34 -8.60 15.78 51.12
CA CYS A 34 -9.73 16.65 50.75
C CYS A 34 -11.09 16.00 51.07
N THR A 35 -11.26 14.69 50.84
CA THR A 35 -12.50 13.97 51.14
C THR A 35 -12.71 13.80 52.63
N VAL A 36 -11.66 13.54 53.41
CA VAL A 36 -11.75 13.46 54.88
C VAL A 36 -12.03 14.83 55.48
N GLY A 37 -11.45 15.91 54.98
CA GLY A 37 -11.73 17.28 55.37
C GLY A 37 -13.20 17.70 55.10
N ALA A 38 -13.75 17.25 53.97
CA ALA A 38 -15.15 17.51 53.60
C ALA A 38 -16.17 16.80 54.48
N THR A 39 -15.91 15.56 54.89
CA THR A 39 -16.78 14.81 55.80
C THR A 39 -16.76 15.34 57.21
N THR A 40 -15.64 15.83 57.71
CA THR A 40 -15.58 16.48 59.05
C THR A 40 -16.30 17.83 59.10
N SER A 41 -16.25 18.63 58.02
CA SER A 41 -17.03 19.88 57.93
C SER A 41 -18.55 19.67 57.84
N PHE A 42 -19.02 18.58 57.30
CA PHE A 42 -20.42 18.18 57.22
C PHE A 42 -21.01 17.79 58.59
N LEU A 43 -20.19 17.18 59.43
CA LEU A 43 -20.57 16.76 60.80
C LEU A 43 -20.66 17.94 61.82
N THR A 44 -20.11 19.12 61.46
CA THR A 44 -20.10 20.32 62.37
C THR A 44 -21.17 21.38 62.09
N GLY A 45 -22.20 21.08 61.25
CA GLY A 45 -23.47 21.81 61.22
C GLY A 45 -23.41 23.22 60.60
N ILE A 46 -22.84 23.36 59.40
CA ILE A 46 -22.88 24.61 58.61
C ILE A 46 -24.04 24.57 57.60
N ASP A 47 -24.82 25.66 57.55
CA ASP A 47 -26.09 25.87 56.87
C ASP A 47 -26.19 25.39 55.41
N GLY A 48 -27.42 25.07 54.98
CA GLY A 48 -27.79 24.35 53.73
C GLY A 48 -27.33 24.90 52.39
N GLY A 49 -26.70 26.08 52.32
CA GLY A 49 -26.09 26.64 51.11
C GLY A 49 -24.70 26.05 50.76
N GLY A 50 -23.97 25.60 51.80
CA GLY A 50 -22.65 24.99 51.65
C GLY A 50 -22.69 23.59 51.02
N ALA A 51 -23.74 22.81 51.32
CA ALA A 51 -23.89 21.45 50.84
C ALA A 51 -24.04 21.36 49.30
N PHE A 52 -24.74 22.30 48.69
CA PHE A 52 -24.96 22.37 47.25
C PHE A 52 -23.67 22.76 46.48
N CYS A 53 -22.89 23.69 46.99
CA CYS A 53 -21.59 24.08 46.45
C CYS A 53 -20.58 22.90 46.51
N TRP A 54 -20.58 22.14 47.59
CA TRP A 54 -19.70 20.97 47.73
C TRP A 54 -20.10 19.81 46.82
N MET A 55 -21.39 19.63 46.59
CA MET A 55 -21.89 18.62 45.67
C MET A 55 -21.46 18.91 44.21
N LEU A 56 -21.54 20.18 43.80
CA LEU A 56 -21.06 20.64 42.49
C LEU A 56 -19.55 20.52 42.36
N PHE A 57 -18.80 20.88 43.41
CA PHE A 57 -17.33 20.75 43.42
C PHE A 57 -16.89 19.27 43.33
N SER A 58 -17.52 18.39 44.07
CA SER A 58 -17.31 16.95 44.04
C SER A 58 -17.60 16.36 42.65
N LEU A 59 -18.68 16.81 42.00
CA LEU A 59 -19.03 16.43 40.63
C LEU A 59 -17.99 16.90 39.60
N PHE A 60 -17.50 18.14 39.78
CA PHE A 60 -16.47 18.71 38.89
C PHE A 60 -15.14 17.97 39.03
N VAL A 61 -14.73 17.62 40.25
CA VAL A 61 -13.51 16.82 40.50
C VAL A 61 -13.68 15.40 39.93
N PHE A 62 -14.87 14.77 40.10
CA PHE A 62 -15.13 13.45 39.52
C PHE A 62 -15.08 13.47 38.00
N ILE A 63 -15.69 14.45 37.34
CA ILE A 63 -15.65 14.62 35.88
C ILE A 63 -14.20 14.88 35.43
N GLY A 64 -13.45 15.70 36.16
CA GLY A 64 -12.04 15.95 35.89
C GLY A 64 -11.18 14.69 36.01
N CYS A 65 -11.43 13.85 37.02
CA CYS A 65 -10.73 12.57 37.20
C CYS A 65 -11.07 11.56 36.10
N VAL A 66 -12.34 11.48 35.67
CA VAL A 66 -12.76 10.60 34.56
C VAL A 66 -12.13 11.07 33.23
N GLN A 67 -12.12 12.38 32.98
CA GLN A 67 -11.48 12.92 31.79
C GLN A 67 -9.96 12.73 31.80
N TYR A 68 -9.32 12.93 32.97
CA TYR A 68 -7.88 12.68 33.14
C TYR A 68 -7.54 11.20 32.98
N SER A 69 -8.34 10.29 33.55
CA SER A 69 -8.18 8.84 33.37
C SER A 69 -8.35 8.43 31.90
N ASN A 70 -9.35 8.98 31.22
CA ASN A 70 -9.55 8.73 29.79
C ASN A 70 -8.44 9.35 28.92
N TRP A 71 -7.93 10.54 29.27
CA TRP A 71 -6.79 11.16 28.63
C TRP A 71 -5.52 10.33 28.85
N LYS A 72 -5.27 9.89 30.10
CA LYS A 72 -4.14 9.02 30.44
C LYS A 72 -4.20 7.69 29.71
N ASN A 73 -5.35 7.04 29.65
CA ASN A 73 -5.56 5.77 28.91
C ASN A 73 -5.40 5.94 27.39
N ARG A 74 -5.64 7.14 26.84
CA ARG A 74 -5.37 7.45 25.42
C ARG A 74 -3.90 7.75 25.14
N HIS A 75 -3.12 8.12 26.15
CA HIS A 75 -1.74 8.59 26.00
C HIS A 75 -0.70 7.69 26.69
N THR A 76 -1.14 6.66 27.42
CA THR A 76 -0.29 5.66 28.09
C THR A 76 -0.46 4.25 27.55
N THR A 77 -0.77 4.07 26.27
CA THR A 77 -0.22 2.90 25.60
C THR A 77 1.28 3.16 25.54
N PRO A 78 2.12 2.35 26.22
CA PRO A 78 3.55 2.47 26.03
C PRO A 78 3.78 2.36 24.52
N PRO A 79 4.66 3.18 23.93
CA PRO A 79 5.10 2.92 22.58
C PRO A 79 5.59 1.46 22.59
N PRO A 80 5.28 0.67 21.57
CA PRO A 80 5.84 -0.67 21.48
C PRO A 80 7.35 -0.51 21.60
N THR A 81 7.89 -0.97 22.72
CA THR A 81 9.32 -1.10 22.96
C THR A 81 9.76 -2.23 22.05
N THR A 82 10.18 -1.87 20.85
CA THR A 82 11.01 -2.73 20.03
C THR A 82 11.90 -1.83 19.18
N GLU A 83 13.16 -1.85 19.47
CA GLU A 83 14.24 -1.67 18.52
C GLU A 83 14.21 -2.85 17.52
N GLU A 84 13.06 -3.16 16.97
CA GLU A 84 12.92 -4.07 15.83
C GLU A 84 12.89 -3.19 14.60
N THR A 85 13.96 -3.27 13.84
CA THR A 85 13.90 -2.96 12.41
C THR A 85 12.61 -3.61 11.91
N PRO A 86 11.62 -2.86 11.40
CA PRO A 86 10.31 -3.42 11.16
C PRO A 86 10.48 -4.66 10.26
N ALA A 87 9.99 -5.79 10.74
CA ALA A 87 10.04 -7.11 10.06
C ALA A 87 9.46 -7.10 8.63
N CYS A 88 8.92 -5.98 8.22
CA CYS A 88 8.37 -5.71 6.90
C CYS A 88 9.44 -5.72 5.78
N VAL A 89 10.66 -5.20 6.02
CA VAL A 89 11.68 -5.09 4.96
C VAL A 89 12.21 -6.46 4.54
N PRO A 90 12.61 -7.36 5.44
CA PRO A 90 13.08 -8.68 5.05
C PRO A 90 12.04 -9.49 4.27
N ALA A 91 10.78 -9.43 4.67
CA ALA A 91 9.69 -10.14 3.99
C ALA A 91 9.41 -9.56 2.59
N LEU A 92 9.39 -8.23 2.44
CA LEU A 92 9.27 -7.57 1.14
C LEU A 92 10.45 -7.91 0.23
N GLU A 93 11.67 -7.90 0.76
CA GLU A 93 12.85 -8.25 -0.01
C GLU A 93 12.81 -9.70 -0.50
N GLN A 94 12.31 -10.62 0.30
CA GLN A 94 12.11 -12.00 -0.10
C GLN A 94 11.05 -12.12 -1.21
N GLU A 95 9.91 -11.47 -1.07
CA GLU A 95 8.83 -11.47 -2.08
C GLU A 95 9.30 -10.83 -3.41
N LEU A 96 10.00 -9.70 -3.34
CA LEU A 96 10.56 -9.07 -4.53
C LEU A 96 11.67 -9.89 -5.17
N SER A 97 12.52 -10.56 -4.37
CA SER A 97 13.60 -11.41 -4.90
C SER A 97 13.07 -12.64 -5.64
N ALA A 98 11.90 -13.15 -5.23
CA ALA A 98 11.24 -14.27 -5.89
C ALA A 98 10.69 -13.92 -7.29
N LEU A 99 10.52 -12.63 -7.62
CA LEU A 99 10.16 -12.21 -8.96
C LEU A 99 11.35 -12.34 -9.90
N ILE A 100 11.11 -12.85 -11.11
CA ILE A 100 12.12 -12.89 -12.15
C ILE A 100 12.30 -11.49 -12.74
N GLY A 101 13.54 -11.07 -12.98
CA GLY A 101 13.86 -9.77 -13.57
C GLY A 101 13.40 -8.57 -12.73
N LEU A 102 12.91 -7.54 -13.42
CA LEU A 102 12.32 -6.33 -12.84
C LEU A 102 13.27 -5.55 -11.90
N ALA A 103 14.57 -5.52 -12.17
CA ALA A 103 15.59 -4.93 -11.29
C ALA A 103 15.29 -3.46 -10.93
N ALA A 104 14.91 -2.64 -11.92
CA ALA A 104 14.56 -1.23 -11.71
C ALA A 104 13.31 -1.10 -10.82
N VAL A 105 12.25 -1.88 -11.08
CA VAL A 105 11.02 -1.88 -10.29
C VAL A 105 11.28 -2.28 -8.84
N LYS A 106 12.09 -3.32 -8.61
CA LYS A 106 12.50 -3.76 -7.28
C LYS A 106 13.22 -2.65 -6.51
N THR A 107 14.12 -1.94 -7.18
CA THR A 107 14.86 -0.81 -6.59
C THR A 107 13.92 0.34 -6.21
N GLU A 108 13.02 0.72 -7.10
CA GLU A 108 12.03 1.79 -6.86
C GLU A 108 11.11 1.47 -5.67
N ILE A 109 10.63 0.22 -5.58
CA ILE A 109 9.76 -0.20 -4.47
C ILE A 109 10.52 -0.23 -3.14
N LYS A 110 11.78 -0.70 -3.14
CA LYS A 110 12.63 -0.66 -1.94
C LYS A 110 12.87 0.77 -1.48
N GLN A 111 13.22 1.68 -2.38
CA GLN A 111 13.43 3.09 -2.07
C GLN A 111 12.15 3.73 -1.50
N LEU A 112 11.00 3.44 -2.10
CA LEU A 112 9.70 3.91 -1.61
C LEU A 112 9.42 3.41 -0.19
N THR A 113 9.66 2.13 0.07
CA THR A 113 9.47 1.51 1.38
C THR A 113 10.35 2.15 2.45
N HIS A 114 11.63 2.31 2.18
CA HIS A 114 12.57 2.98 3.09
C HIS A 114 12.16 4.43 3.37
N PHE A 115 11.75 5.16 2.32
CA PHE A 115 11.29 6.54 2.47
C PHE A 115 10.08 6.63 3.40
N ILE A 116 9.09 5.75 3.22
CA ILE A 116 7.90 5.69 4.07
C ILE A 116 8.28 5.39 5.53
N GLN A 117 9.15 4.42 5.77
CA GLN A 117 9.61 4.06 7.12
C GLN A 117 10.27 5.25 7.83
N ILE A 118 11.16 5.96 7.14
CA ILE A 118 11.81 7.15 7.72
C ILE A 118 10.78 8.22 8.05
N GLN A 119 9.78 8.46 7.19
CA GLN A 119 8.72 9.42 7.48
C GLN A 119 7.87 9.01 8.70
N GLN A 120 7.58 7.72 8.85
CA GLN A 120 6.88 7.19 10.02
C GLN A 120 7.70 7.37 11.30
N MET A 121 9.01 7.07 11.28
CA MET A 121 9.92 7.30 12.41
C MET A 121 9.95 8.78 12.81
N ARG A 122 10.01 9.70 11.83
CA ARG A 122 9.94 11.15 12.08
C ARG A 122 8.63 11.54 12.77
N ARG A 123 7.49 11.00 12.28
CA ARG A 123 6.16 11.24 12.87
C ARG A 123 6.08 10.73 14.30
N GLN A 124 6.60 9.53 14.57
CA GLN A 124 6.64 8.95 15.94
C GLN A 124 7.47 9.79 16.92
N LYS A 125 8.53 10.42 16.42
CA LYS A 125 9.39 11.35 17.21
C LYS A 125 8.83 12.78 17.29
N GLY A 126 7.59 13.03 16.83
CA GLY A 126 6.98 14.36 16.86
C GLY A 126 7.59 15.37 15.87
N MET A 127 8.43 14.93 14.93
CA MET A 127 9.03 15.80 13.92
C MET A 127 8.02 16.13 12.83
N ALA A 128 8.15 17.29 12.21
CA ALA A 128 7.36 17.68 11.05
C ALA A 128 7.57 16.67 9.91
N THR A 129 6.47 16.22 9.30
CA THR A 129 6.47 15.33 8.14
C THR A 129 5.72 15.98 6.99
N PHE A 130 6.17 15.72 5.77
CA PHE A 130 5.48 16.18 4.56
C PHE A 130 4.33 15.20 4.23
N PRO A 131 3.14 15.69 3.81
CA PRO A 131 2.07 14.81 3.36
C PRO A 131 2.50 14.07 2.09
N LEU A 132 2.44 12.74 2.14
CA LEU A 132 2.87 11.87 1.04
C LEU A 132 1.68 11.43 0.22
N SER A 133 1.82 11.48 -1.11
CA SER A 133 0.97 10.74 -2.04
C SER A 133 1.54 9.34 -2.26
N TYR A 134 0.73 8.32 -2.01
CA TYR A 134 1.09 6.91 -2.22
C TYR A 134 0.60 6.38 -3.56
N HIS A 135 -0.07 7.22 -4.36
CA HIS A 135 -0.56 6.85 -5.68
C HIS A 135 0.59 6.69 -6.67
N CYS A 136 0.48 5.70 -7.55
CA CYS A 136 1.52 5.36 -8.52
C CYS A 136 0.94 5.19 -9.93
N VAL A 137 1.78 5.42 -10.93
CA VAL A 137 1.53 5.06 -12.32
C VAL A 137 2.49 3.93 -12.71
N PHE A 138 1.95 2.78 -13.13
CA PHE A 138 2.70 1.64 -13.62
C PHE A 138 2.64 1.62 -15.14
N THR A 139 3.78 1.78 -15.78
CA THR A 139 3.86 1.81 -17.24
C THR A 139 4.65 0.62 -17.77
N GLY A 140 4.25 0.07 -18.89
CA GLY A 140 4.95 -1.04 -19.56
C GLY A 140 4.03 -1.94 -20.36
N ASN A 141 4.62 -2.82 -21.17
CA ASN A 141 3.92 -3.73 -22.04
C ASN A 141 3.10 -4.79 -21.26
N PRO A 142 2.17 -5.51 -21.91
CA PRO A 142 1.40 -6.58 -21.28
C PRO A 142 2.30 -7.69 -20.75
N GLY A 143 1.88 -8.34 -19.66
CA GLY A 143 2.62 -9.49 -19.12
C GLY A 143 3.94 -9.19 -18.43
N THR A 144 4.29 -7.91 -18.19
CA THR A 144 5.51 -7.50 -17.46
C THR A 144 5.38 -7.56 -15.92
N GLY A 145 4.26 -8.06 -15.38
CA GLY A 145 4.10 -8.27 -13.95
C GLY A 145 3.50 -7.09 -13.17
N LYS A 146 2.93 -6.07 -13.82
CA LYS A 146 2.32 -4.89 -13.16
C LYS A 146 1.34 -5.25 -12.05
N THR A 147 0.37 -6.11 -12.31
CA THR A 147 -0.63 -6.54 -11.33
C THR A 147 0.00 -7.35 -10.17
N THR A 148 0.98 -8.20 -10.46
CA THR A 148 1.69 -8.98 -9.45
C THR A 148 2.42 -8.06 -8.47
N VAL A 149 3.12 -7.07 -9.00
CA VAL A 149 3.83 -6.07 -8.18
C VAL A 149 2.84 -5.17 -7.41
N ALA A 150 1.69 -4.82 -8.00
CA ALA A 150 0.65 -4.05 -7.30
C ALA A 150 0.13 -4.79 -6.05
N ARG A 151 0.01 -6.11 -6.08
CA ARG A 151 -0.35 -6.94 -4.91
C ARG A 151 0.72 -6.90 -3.83
N ILE A 152 2.00 -6.98 -4.20
CA ILE A 152 3.12 -6.87 -3.26
C ILE A 152 3.14 -5.48 -2.62
N VAL A 153 2.93 -4.43 -3.41
CA VAL A 153 2.83 -3.04 -2.89
C VAL A 153 1.67 -2.89 -1.92
N ALA A 154 0.50 -3.46 -2.24
CA ALA A 154 -0.68 -3.40 -1.37
C ALA A 154 -0.43 -4.07 -0.02
N ASP A 155 0.18 -5.26 -0.01
CA ASP A 155 0.55 -5.96 1.21
C ASP A 155 1.66 -5.20 1.99
N THR A 156 2.63 -4.65 1.29
CA THR A 156 3.67 -3.79 1.89
C THR A 156 3.05 -2.58 2.60
N TYR A 157 2.10 -1.89 1.98
CA TYR A 157 1.42 -0.75 2.59
C TYR A 157 0.59 -1.14 3.82
N LYS A 158 0.02 -2.34 3.84
CA LYS A 158 -0.61 -2.91 5.03
C LYS A 158 0.41 -3.13 6.15
N ARG A 159 1.51 -3.82 5.86
CA ARG A 159 2.59 -4.09 6.83
C ARG A 159 3.21 -2.81 7.39
N LEU A 160 3.32 -1.77 6.57
CA LEU A 160 3.75 -0.44 6.99
C LEU A 160 2.66 0.35 7.74
N GLY A 161 1.45 -0.17 7.91
CA GLY A 161 0.36 0.52 8.60
C GLY A 161 -0.20 1.74 7.87
N ILE A 162 0.07 1.88 6.56
CA ILE A 162 -0.53 2.91 5.71
C ILE A 162 -1.98 2.55 5.41
N LEU A 163 -2.22 1.30 5.07
CA LEU A 163 -3.53 0.75 4.75
C LEU A 163 -3.93 -0.29 5.80
N LYS A 164 -5.19 -0.26 6.24
CA LYS A 164 -5.67 -1.20 7.26
C LYS A 164 -5.84 -2.63 6.75
N LYS A 165 -6.38 -2.78 5.54
CA LYS A 165 -6.67 -4.09 4.93
C LYS A 165 -5.57 -4.51 3.95
N GLY A 166 -5.08 -3.59 3.12
CA GLY A 166 -4.05 -3.83 2.12
C GLY A 166 -4.47 -4.79 1.00
N HIS A 167 -5.77 -4.97 0.78
CA HIS A 167 -6.28 -5.76 -0.33
C HIS A 167 -6.21 -4.98 -1.64
N LEU A 168 -6.11 -5.71 -2.74
CA LEU A 168 -6.12 -5.16 -4.08
C LEU A 168 -7.50 -5.33 -4.71
N VAL A 169 -8.08 -4.25 -5.21
CA VAL A 169 -9.27 -4.28 -6.07
C VAL A 169 -8.83 -3.93 -7.48
N GLU A 170 -8.91 -4.91 -8.37
CA GLU A 170 -8.56 -4.75 -9.79
C GLU A 170 -9.81 -4.33 -10.57
N THR A 171 -9.65 -3.39 -11.46
CA THR A 171 -10.70 -2.90 -12.35
C THR A 171 -10.10 -2.33 -13.64
N ASP A 172 -10.95 -2.09 -14.60
CA ASP A 172 -10.68 -1.43 -15.86
C ASP A 172 -11.77 -0.38 -16.14
N ARG A 173 -11.82 0.16 -17.38
CA ARG A 173 -12.89 1.07 -17.80
C ARG A 173 -14.28 0.46 -17.56
N SER A 174 -14.48 -0.82 -17.88
CA SER A 174 -15.78 -1.47 -17.79
C SER A 174 -16.32 -1.50 -16.35
N GLY A 175 -15.44 -1.58 -15.36
CA GLY A 175 -15.79 -1.55 -13.94
C GLY A 175 -16.11 -0.15 -13.39
N LEU A 176 -15.73 0.93 -14.07
CA LEU A 176 -15.86 2.31 -13.61
C LEU A 176 -16.89 3.11 -14.40
N VAL A 177 -16.93 2.95 -15.72
CA VAL A 177 -17.82 3.70 -16.61
C VAL A 177 -19.11 2.91 -16.84
N ALA A 178 -20.24 3.59 -16.76
CA ALA A 178 -21.55 3.01 -17.07
C ALA A 178 -21.99 3.36 -18.49
N GLU A 179 -22.97 2.62 -19.00
CA GLU A 179 -23.54 2.82 -20.34
C GLU A 179 -24.56 3.97 -20.40
N TYR A 180 -25.14 4.34 -19.23
CA TYR A 180 -26.21 5.33 -19.16
C TYR A 180 -25.79 6.57 -18.37
N VAL A 181 -26.36 7.71 -18.77
CA VAL A 181 -26.15 9.03 -18.13
C VAL A 181 -26.43 8.94 -16.63
N GLY A 182 -25.56 9.55 -15.82
CA GLY A 182 -25.72 9.67 -14.37
C GLY A 182 -25.41 8.41 -13.57
N GLN A 183 -25.04 7.30 -14.19
CA GLN A 183 -24.69 6.05 -13.50
C GLN A 183 -23.19 5.86 -13.28
N THR A 184 -22.37 6.56 -14.06
CA THR A 184 -20.91 6.43 -14.00
C THR A 184 -20.35 6.83 -12.62
N ALA A 185 -20.78 7.97 -12.06
CA ALA A 185 -20.36 8.37 -10.73
C ALA A 185 -20.76 7.34 -9.65
N VAL A 186 -21.95 6.75 -9.74
CA VAL A 186 -22.44 5.73 -8.79
C VAL A 186 -21.56 4.47 -8.88
N LYS A 187 -21.32 3.99 -10.10
CA LYS A 187 -20.50 2.80 -10.36
C LYS A 187 -19.05 3.00 -9.89
N THR A 188 -18.47 4.16 -10.22
CA THR A 188 -17.12 4.53 -9.76
C THR A 188 -17.04 4.60 -8.24
N ASN A 189 -18.01 5.24 -7.57
CA ASN A 189 -18.06 5.29 -6.11
C ASN A 189 -18.13 3.90 -5.48
N HIS A 190 -18.98 3.02 -6.00
CA HIS A 190 -19.10 1.64 -5.52
C HIS A 190 -17.77 0.88 -5.64
N MET A 191 -17.03 1.05 -6.76
CA MET A 191 -15.72 0.42 -6.94
C MET A 191 -14.69 0.97 -5.95
N ILE A 192 -14.69 2.28 -5.72
CA ILE A 192 -13.81 2.93 -4.74
C ILE A 192 -14.15 2.46 -3.31
N ASP A 193 -15.43 2.35 -2.95
CA ASP A 193 -15.84 1.89 -1.63
C ASP A 193 -15.34 0.45 -1.33
N ARG A 194 -15.31 -0.40 -2.34
CA ARG A 194 -14.70 -1.74 -2.25
C ARG A 194 -13.20 -1.69 -1.99
N ALA A 195 -12.51 -0.67 -2.52
CA ALA A 195 -11.06 -0.50 -2.38
C ALA A 195 -10.64 0.26 -1.13
N LEU A 196 -11.58 0.77 -0.32
CA LEU A 196 -11.24 1.51 0.91
C LEU A 196 -10.45 0.64 1.89
N ASP A 197 -9.42 1.24 2.48
CA ASP A 197 -8.41 0.62 3.32
C ASP A 197 -7.48 -0.35 2.55
N GLY A 198 -7.47 -0.24 1.21
CA GLY A 198 -6.71 -1.05 0.27
C GLY A 198 -6.23 -0.26 -0.94
N VAL A 199 -5.92 -0.97 -2.00
CA VAL A 199 -5.42 -0.43 -3.27
C VAL A 199 -6.45 -0.66 -4.36
N LEU A 200 -6.78 0.40 -5.09
CA LEU A 200 -7.52 0.34 -6.35
C LEU A 200 -6.52 0.31 -7.51
N PHE A 201 -6.47 -0.79 -8.22
CA PHE A 201 -5.66 -0.96 -9.42
C PHE A 201 -6.53 -0.83 -10.65
N ILE A 202 -6.23 0.15 -11.49
CA ILE A 202 -6.97 0.41 -12.73
C ILE A 202 -6.08 0.04 -13.90
N ASP A 203 -6.39 -1.08 -14.55
CA ASP A 203 -5.65 -1.49 -15.75
C ASP A 203 -6.13 -0.75 -16.98
N GLU A 204 -5.23 -0.50 -17.91
CA GLU A 204 -5.48 0.29 -19.11
C GLU A 204 -6.21 1.62 -18.84
N ALA A 205 -5.75 2.32 -17.77
CA ALA A 205 -6.43 3.50 -17.25
C ALA A 205 -6.63 4.62 -18.29
N TYR A 206 -5.78 4.70 -19.30
CA TYR A 206 -5.95 5.60 -20.44
C TYR A 206 -7.25 5.37 -21.20
N SER A 207 -7.80 4.16 -21.14
CA SER A 207 -9.09 3.84 -21.77
C SER A 207 -10.29 4.55 -21.11
N LEU A 208 -10.10 5.09 -19.88
CA LEU A 208 -11.16 5.85 -19.20
C LEU A 208 -11.60 7.08 -19.99
N VAL A 209 -10.71 7.74 -20.72
CA VAL A 209 -11.04 8.90 -21.55
C VAL A 209 -10.92 8.50 -23.01
N GLN A 210 -12.01 8.67 -23.77
CA GLN A 210 -12.07 8.45 -25.21
C GLN A 210 -12.53 9.75 -25.88
N ASP A 211 -12.05 10.00 -27.10
CA ASP A 211 -12.37 11.21 -27.86
C ASP A 211 -13.81 11.20 -28.47
N ASN A 212 -14.78 10.64 -27.75
CA ASN A 212 -16.16 10.56 -28.18
C ASN A 212 -17.04 11.55 -27.42
N ALA A 213 -17.96 12.23 -28.13
CA ALA A 213 -18.87 13.24 -27.54
C ALA A 213 -19.82 12.68 -26.45
N THR A 214 -19.99 11.35 -26.37
CA THR A 214 -20.82 10.65 -25.39
C THR A 214 -19.99 9.91 -24.34
N ASP A 215 -18.72 10.29 -24.17
CA ASP A 215 -17.83 9.59 -23.22
C ASP A 215 -18.09 10.04 -21.77
N TYR A 216 -18.60 9.12 -20.98
CA TYR A 216 -18.81 9.30 -19.53
C TYR A 216 -17.54 9.02 -18.71
N GLY A 217 -16.39 8.75 -19.34
CA GLY A 217 -15.14 8.48 -18.66
C GLY A 217 -14.57 9.68 -17.93
N SER A 218 -14.81 10.88 -18.43
CA SER A 218 -14.44 12.13 -17.74
C SER A 218 -15.15 12.28 -16.39
N GLU A 219 -16.40 11.83 -16.27
CA GLU A 219 -17.15 11.78 -15.00
C GLU A 219 -16.52 10.77 -14.02
N ALA A 220 -16.07 9.61 -14.53
CA ALA A 220 -15.35 8.62 -13.71
C ALA A 220 -14.05 9.19 -13.16
N VAL A 221 -13.24 9.86 -14.01
CA VAL A 221 -11.99 10.51 -13.60
C VAL A 221 -12.23 11.60 -12.56
N ALA A 222 -13.23 12.48 -12.77
CA ALA A 222 -13.58 13.53 -11.82
C ALA A 222 -14.01 12.96 -10.46
N THR A 223 -14.84 11.90 -10.47
CA THR A 223 -15.26 11.19 -9.26
C THR A 223 -14.08 10.54 -8.55
N LEU A 224 -13.18 9.88 -9.29
CA LEU A 224 -11.99 9.26 -8.77
C LEU A 224 -11.09 10.30 -8.07
N LEU A 225 -10.78 11.41 -8.74
CA LEU A 225 -9.94 12.49 -8.19
C LEU A 225 -10.51 13.07 -6.91
N LYS A 226 -11.82 13.31 -6.84
CA LYS A 226 -12.49 13.78 -5.62
C LYS A 226 -12.37 12.76 -4.50
N ARG A 227 -12.66 11.49 -4.76
CA ARG A 227 -12.61 10.42 -3.76
C ARG A 227 -11.19 10.12 -3.27
N MET A 228 -10.18 10.30 -4.12
CA MET A 228 -8.77 10.20 -3.73
C MET A 228 -8.40 11.27 -2.70
N GLU A 229 -8.90 12.50 -2.86
CA GLU A 229 -8.67 13.58 -1.89
C GLU A 229 -9.42 13.32 -0.58
N ASP A 230 -10.71 12.95 -0.67
CA ASP A 230 -11.56 12.69 0.50
C ASP A 230 -11.06 11.49 1.34
N ASN A 231 -10.35 10.54 0.72
CA ASN A 231 -9.88 9.30 1.35
C ASN A 231 -8.36 9.09 1.28
N ARG A 232 -7.57 10.15 1.19
CA ARG A 232 -6.10 10.10 1.00
C ARG A 232 -5.35 9.24 2.02
N ASP A 233 -5.92 9.05 3.23
CA ASP A 233 -5.33 8.25 4.31
C ASP A 233 -5.79 6.77 4.27
N ARG A 234 -6.70 6.40 3.36
CA ARG A 234 -7.37 5.10 3.33
C ARG A 234 -7.43 4.46 1.96
N LEU A 235 -7.07 5.19 0.93
CA LEU A 235 -7.15 4.73 -0.46
C LEU A 235 -5.83 5.01 -1.17
N VAL A 236 -5.27 3.99 -1.78
CA VAL A 236 -4.18 4.12 -2.75
C VAL A 236 -4.71 3.74 -4.12
N VAL A 237 -4.38 4.52 -5.12
CA VAL A 237 -4.75 4.25 -6.52
C VAL A 237 -3.46 3.99 -7.30
N ILE A 238 -3.47 2.89 -8.06
CA ILE A 238 -2.42 2.55 -9.02
C ILE A 238 -3.06 2.53 -10.40
N LEU A 239 -2.59 3.40 -11.28
CA LEU A 239 -2.98 3.44 -12.69
C LEU A 239 -1.97 2.63 -13.50
N ALA A 240 -2.44 1.74 -14.36
CA ALA A 240 -1.57 0.93 -15.19
C ALA A 240 -1.91 1.06 -16.67
N GLY A 241 -0.90 0.94 -17.54
CA GLY A 241 -1.12 0.95 -18.98
C GLY A 241 0.19 1.11 -19.79
N TYR A 242 0.03 1.30 -21.09
CA TYR A 242 1.16 1.53 -22.00
C TYR A 242 1.83 2.89 -21.75
N PRO A 243 3.15 3.01 -21.87
CA PRO A 243 3.87 4.22 -21.49
C PRO A 243 3.41 5.49 -22.21
N HIS A 244 3.18 5.38 -23.52
CA HIS A 244 2.79 6.52 -24.34
C HIS A 244 1.36 7.00 -24.05
N GLU A 245 0.43 6.06 -23.97
CA GLU A 245 -0.99 6.30 -23.68
C GLU A 245 -1.19 6.85 -22.27
N MET A 246 -0.48 6.28 -21.29
CA MET A 246 -0.51 6.75 -19.91
C MET A 246 0.01 8.19 -19.77
N ARG A 247 1.07 8.54 -20.49
CA ARG A 247 1.58 9.93 -20.49
C ARG A 247 0.51 10.88 -21.00
N LYS A 248 -0.09 10.60 -22.19
CA LYS A 248 -1.18 11.41 -22.73
C LYS A 248 -2.35 11.53 -21.76
N PHE A 249 -2.74 10.42 -21.13
CA PHE A 249 -3.85 10.38 -20.18
C PHE A 249 -3.57 11.26 -18.95
N ILE A 250 -2.40 11.16 -18.34
CA ILE A 250 -2.04 11.98 -17.18
C ILE A 250 -1.93 13.46 -17.58
N ASP A 251 -1.33 13.76 -18.73
CA ASP A 251 -1.15 15.13 -19.22
C ASP A 251 -2.45 15.81 -19.62
N SER A 252 -3.51 15.04 -19.91
CA SER A 252 -4.83 15.58 -20.27
C SER A 252 -5.58 16.24 -19.10
N ASN A 253 -5.17 15.96 -17.84
CA ASN A 253 -5.88 16.45 -16.67
C ASN A 253 -4.94 16.89 -15.54
N PRO A 254 -4.92 18.22 -15.19
CA PRO A 254 -4.06 18.75 -14.13
C PRO A 254 -4.29 18.09 -12.75
N GLY A 255 -5.53 17.60 -12.51
CA GLY A 255 -5.86 16.87 -11.29
C GLY A 255 -5.17 15.51 -11.20
N LEU A 256 -4.97 14.82 -12.32
CA LEU A 256 -4.16 13.60 -12.40
C LEU A 256 -2.68 13.92 -12.18
N GLN A 257 -2.13 14.92 -12.88
CA GLN A 257 -0.73 15.32 -12.75
C GLN A 257 -0.34 15.65 -11.30
N SER A 258 -1.22 16.36 -10.58
CA SER A 258 -0.93 16.79 -9.19
C SER A 258 -0.94 15.64 -8.19
N ARG A 259 -1.66 14.54 -8.45
CA ARG A 259 -1.81 13.41 -7.53
C ARG A 259 -0.91 12.23 -7.86
N PHE A 260 -0.58 12.05 -9.15
CA PHE A 260 0.26 10.95 -9.63
C PHE A 260 1.66 11.47 -9.98
N ASN A 261 2.53 11.56 -8.98
CA ASN A 261 3.91 12.05 -9.11
C ASN A 261 4.96 10.93 -9.09
N ARG A 262 4.53 9.67 -8.99
CA ARG A 262 5.40 8.50 -8.95
C ARG A 262 5.11 7.57 -10.12
N TYR A 263 6.12 7.38 -10.96
CA TYR A 263 6.04 6.54 -12.16
C TYR A 263 7.00 5.38 -12.01
N ILE A 264 6.50 4.16 -12.16
CA ILE A 264 7.29 2.93 -12.13
C ILE A 264 7.18 2.28 -13.51
N HIS A 265 8.31 2.18 -14.19
CA HIS A 265 8.37 1.60 -15.52
C HIS A 265 8.76 0.12 -15.48
N PHE A 266 7.93 -0.71 -16.09
CA PHE A 266 8.13 -2.14 -16.25
C PHE A 266 8.71 -2.38 -17.64
N ALA A 267 10.00 -2.60 -17.71
CA ALA A 267 10.68 -2.95 -18.96
C ALA A 267 10.24 -4.34 -19.42
N ASP A 268 10.38 -4.60 -20.72
CA ASP A 268 10.21 -5.95 -21.26
C ASP A 268 11.28 -6.88 -20.69
N TYR A 269 10.91 -8.13 -20.52
CA TYR A 269 11.86 -9.18 -20.15
C TYR A 269 12.85 -9.47 -21.27
N ASP A 270 14.06 -9.81 -20.91
CA ASP A 270 15.05 -10.36 -21.82
C ASP A 270 14.82 -11.88 -22.06
N ALA A 271 15.63 -12.46 -22.95
CA ALA A 271 15.45 -13.87 -23.32
C ALA A 271 15.72 -14.83 -22.16
N ASP A 272 16.70 -14.53 -21.29
CA ASP A 272 16.98 -15.38 -20.12
C ASP A 272 15.89 -15.27 -19.05
N GLU A 273 15.37 -14.07 -18.82
CA GLU A 273 14.23 -13.84 -17.93
C GLU A 273 12.96 -14.56 -18.41
N LEU A 274 12.67 -14.53 -19.72
CA LEU A 274 11.54 -15.27 -20.31
C LEU A 274 11.74 -16.80 -20.17
N ARG A 275 12.96 -17.30 -20.38
CA ARG A 275 13.30 -18.71 -20.13
C ARG A 275 13.05 -19.07 -18.67
N GLN A 276 13.52 -18.24 -17.72
CA GLN A 276 13.29 -18.48 -16.29
C GLN A 276 11.80 -18.49 -15.95
N ILE A 277 10.98 -17.62 -16.56
CA ILE A 277 9.52 -17.62 -16.39
C ILE A 277 8.92 -18.92 -16.90
N PHE A 278 9.37 -19.45 -18.04
CA PHE A 278 8.92 -20.74 -18.57
C PHE A 278 9.28 -21.87 -17.61
N MET A 279 10.54 -21.91 -17.13
CA MET A 279 11.00 -22.91 -16.16
C MET A 279 10.19 -22.86 -14.85
N LEU A 280 9.78 -21.66 -14.41
CA LEU A 280 8.92 -21.50 -13.24
C LEU A 280 7.52 -22.08 -13.48
N TYR A 281 6.95 -21.93 -14.69
CA TYR A 281 5.69 -22.59 -15.07
C TYR A 281 5.87 -24.11 -15.11
N ALA A 282 6.94 -24.62 -15.70
CA ALA A 282 7.25 -26.04 -15.75
C ALA A 282 7.35 -26.62 -14.33
N GLN A 283 8.15 -26.02 -13.46
CA GLN A 283 8.32 -26.47 -12.08
C GLN A 283 7.01 -26.47 -11.29
N LYS A 284 6.18 -25.43 -11.42
CA LYS A 284 4.89 -25.34 -10.71
C LYS A 284 3.88 -26.40 -11.15
N ASN A 285 4.02 -26.92 -12.36
CA ASN A 285 3.15 -27.94 -12.91
C ASN A 285 3.85 -29.31 -12.98
N GLU A 286 4.97 -29.50 -12.26
CA GLU A 286 5.70 -30.75 -12.13
C GLU A 286 6.26 -31.28 -13.46
N TYR A 287 6.58 -30.37 -14.40
CA TYR A 287 7.26 -30.70 -15.65
C TYR A 287 8.77 -30.42 -15.54
N ALA A 288 9.55 -31.29 -16.18
CA ALA A 288 10.98 -31.12 -16.45
C ALA A 288 11.21 -30.94 -17.96
N LEU A 289 12.25 -30.23 -18.34
CA LEU A 289 12.67 -30.11 -19.73
C LEU A 289 13.91 -30.98 -19.97
N SER A 290 13.94 -31.68 -21.11
CA SER A 290 15.18 -32.32 -21.56
C SER A 290 16.22 -31.24 -21.92
N PRO A 291 17.53 -31.55 -21.90
CA PRO A 291 18.58 -30.59 -22.28
C PRO A 291 18.40 -30.04 -23.70
N GLU A 292 17.85 -30.83 -24.60
CA GLU A 292 17.48 -30.45 -25.96
C GLU A 292 16.33 -29.44 -25.99
N ALA A 293 15.30 -29.68 -25.16
CA ALA A 293 14.16 -28.79 -25.00
C ALA A 293 14.60 -27.43 -24.42
N GLU A 294 15.49 -27.42 -23.45
CA GLU A 294 16.02 -26.14 -22.90
C GLU A 294 16.77 -25.35 -23.96
N ARG A 295 17.58 -25.99 -24.78
CA ARG A 295 18.31 -25.33 -25.89
C ARG A 295 17.33 -24.75 -26.92
N LYS A 296 16.31 -25.51 -27.31
CA LYS A 296 15.29 -25.03 -28.24
C LYS A 296 14.46 -23.90 -27.65
N LEU A 297 14.05 -23.99 -26.38
CA LEU A 297 13.37 -22.92 -25.67
C LEU A 297 14.16 -21.62 -25.73
N MET A 298 15.47 -21.68 -25.45
CA MET A 298 16.32 -20.48 -25.50
C MET A 298 16.39 -19.87 -26.90
N GLN A 299 16.42 -20.70 -27.96
CA GLN A 299 16.39 -20.19 -29.35
C GLN A 299 15.05 -19.50 -29.65
N VAL A 300 13.92 -20.10 -29.26
CA VAL A 300 12.58 -19.57 -29.50
C VAL A 300 12.38 -18.24 -28.77
N VAL A 301 12.73 -18.15 -27.48
CA VAL A 301 12.57 -16.89 -26.73
C VAL A 301 13.53 -15.81 -27.20
N THR A 302 14.77 -16.16 -27.61
CA THR A 302 15.72 -15.21 -28.19
C THR A 302 15.19 -14.63 -29.49
N LYS A 303 14.67 -15.47 -30.39
CA LYS A 303 14.03 -15.03 -31.63
C LYS A 303 12.86 -14.10 -31.35
N ALA A 304 11.96 -14.47 -30.40
CA ALA A 304 10.81 -13.66 -30.02
C ALA A 304 11.23 -12.27 -29.47
N VAL A 305 12.30 -12.21 -28.69
CA VAL A 305 12.83 -10.92 -28.18
C VAL A 305 13.45 -10.08 -29.30
N CYS A 306 14.12 -10.69 -30.27
CA CYS A 306 14.70 -9.97 -31.43
C CYS A 306 13.61 -9.43 -32.36
N GLU A 307 12.51 -10.14 -32.52
CA GLU A 307 11.40 -9.80 -33.43
C GLU A 307 10.27 -9.03 -32.70
N LYS A 308 10.42 -8.72 -31.41
CA LYS A 308 9.37 -8.09 -30.62
C LYS A 308 8.94 -6.72 -31.17
N ASP A 309 7.65 -6.48 -31.12
CA ASP A 309 7.04 -5.17 -31.41
C ASP A 309 6.76 -4.37 -30.10
N SER A 310 6.14 -3.21 -30.26
CA SER A 310 5.75 -2.34 -29.15
C SER A 310 4.64 -2.92 -28.25
N GLN A 311 4.05 -4.06 -28.61
CA GLN A 311 2.97 -4.73 -27.87
C GLN A 311 3.38 -6.14 -27.43
N PHE A 312 4.67 -6.42 -27.36
CA PHE A 312 5.17 -7.75 -26.99
C PHE A 312 4.57 -8.25 -25.68
N GLY A 313 4.08 -9.46 -25.68
CA GLY A 313 3.26 -10.03 -24.61
C GLY A 313 4.02 -10.48 -23.35
N ASN A 314 5.37 -10.49 -23.38
CA ASN A 314 6.23 -10.87 -22.25
C ASN A 314 5.77 -12.17 -21.53
N GLY A 315 5.42 -12.12 -20.26
CA GLY A 315 4.95 -13.28 -19.50
C GLY A 315 3.67 -13.92 -20.06
N ARG A 316 2.80 -13.16 -20.78
CA ARG A 316 1.65 -13.74 -21.50
C ARG A 316 2.13 -14.58 -22.70
N TYR A 317 3.14 -14.10 -23.42
CA TYR A 317 3.78 -14.87 -24.49
C TYR A 317 4.34 -16.19 -23.96
N VAL A 318 5.10 -16.16 -22.86
CA VAL A 318 5.67 -17.36 -22.23
C VAL A 318 4.58 -18.33 -21.77
N ARG A 319 3.50 -17.83 -21.20
CA ARG A 319 2.36 -18.64 -20.79
C ARG A 319 1.73 -19.36 -21.98
N ASN A 320 1.47 -18.64 -23.06
CA ASN A 320 0.92 -19.24 -24.31
C ASN A 320 1.88 -20.27 -24.92
N LEU A 321 3.19 -19.98 -24.87
CA LEU A 321 4.22 -20.92 -25.31
C LEU A 321 4.19 -22.21 -24.48
N PHE A 322 4.08 -22.08 -23.16
CA PHE A 322 3.99 -23.23 -22.24
C PHE A 322 2.72 -24.06 -22.48
N GLU A 323 1.56 -23.41 -22.61
CA GLU A 323 0.29 -24.09 -22.92
C GLU A 323 0.39 -24.91 -24.25
N LYS A 324 0.95 -24.29 -25.30
CA LYS A 324 1.18 -24.99 -26.58
C LYS A 324 2.18 -26.14 -26.47
N THR A 325 3.19 -25.99 -25.61
CA THR A 325 4.17 -27.07 -25.37
C THR A 325 3.49 -28.29 -24.73
N ILE A 326 2.59 -28.07 -23.76
CA ILE A 326 1.80 -29.14 -23.14
C ILE A 326 0.90 -29.83 -24.18
N GLU A 327 0.23 -29.07 -25.05
CA GLU A 327 -0.63 -29.61 -26.11
C GLU A 327 0.16 -30.48 -27.07
N ARG A 328 1.38 -30.11 -27.47
CA ARG A 328 2.26 -30.89 -28.34
C ARG A 328 2.77 -32.14 -27.64
N GLN A 329 3.19 -32.05 -26.37
CA GLN A 329 3.57 -33.19 -25.57
C GLN A 329 2.42 -34.21 -25.50
N ALA A 330 1.19 -33.77 -25.21
CA ALA A 330 0.03 -34.64 -25.16
C ALA A 330 -0.21 -35.35 -26.50
N THR A 331 -0.05 -34.63 -27.61
CA THR A 331 -0.17 -35.20 -28.96
C THR A 331 0.91 -36.27 -29.23
N ARG A 332 2.16 -35.99 -28.87
CA ARG A 332 3.27 -36.95 -28.99
C ARG A 332 3.02 -38.20 -28.15
N LEU A 333 2.59 -38.04 -26.91
CA LEU A 333 2.31 -39.14 -26.00
C LEU A 333 1.12 -39.98 -26.45
N ALA A 334 0.08 -39.36 -27.01
CA ALA A 334 -1.08 -40.08 -27.56
C ALA A 334 -0.71 -41.00 -28.74
N ALA A 335 0.35 -40.67 -29.47
CA ALA A 335 0.88 -41.50 -30.55
C ALA A 335 1.86 -42.59 -30.07
N ALA A 336 2.30 -42.57 -28.81
CA ALA A 336 3.21 -43.54 -28.24
C ALA A 336 2.46 -44.84 -27.86
N GLY A 337 3.05 -45.99 -28.12
CA GLY A 337 2.43 -47.28 -27.81
C GLY A 337 2.39 -47.64 -26.30
N SER A 338 3.23 -46.98 -25.49
CA SER A 338 3.25 -47.09 -24.03
C SER A 338 3.69 -45.75 -23.43
N ILE A 339 3.07 -45.35 -22.32
CA ILE A 339 3.37 -44.09 -21.61
C ILE A 339 3.95 -44.44 -20.24
N THR A 340 5.11 -43.88 -19.93
CA THR A 340 5.74 -44.01 -18.60
C THR A 340 5.57 -42.72 -17.82
N ASP A 341 5.74 -42.73 -16.48
CA ASP A 341 5.66 -41.56 -15.62
C ASP A 341 6.71 -40.52 -16.02
N ASP A 342 7.92 -40.93 -16.38
CA ASP A 342 8.97 -40.02 -16.86
C ASP A 342 8.57 -39.30 -18.16
N MET A 343 7.89 -40.01 -19.07
CA MET A 343 7.39 -39.38 -20.31
C MET A 343 6.30 -38.35 -20.03
N LEU A 344 5.45 -38.59 -19.04
CA LEU A 344 4.42 -37.65 -18.63
C LEU A 344 5.03 -36.38 -18.02
N ALA A 345 6.12 -36.52 -17.27
CA ALA A 345 6.78 -35.38 -16.59
C ALA A 345 7.78 -34.64 -17.48
N THR A 346 8.26 -35.22 -18.62
CA THR A 346 9.34 -34.63 -19.39
C THR A 346 8.84 -34.03 -20.71
N MET A 347 9.19 -32.75 -20.92
CA MET A 347 9.01 -32.04 -22.19
C MET A 347 10.24 -32.22 -23.08
N GLU A 348 10.04 -32.64 -24.31
CA GLU A 348 11.09 -32.83 -25.31
C GLU A 348 11.19 -31.65 -26.27
N ALA A 349 12.30 -31.57 -27.04
CA ALA A 349 12.50 -30.48 -27.99
C ALA A 349 11.36 -30.38 -29.03
N ASP A 350 10.79 -31.49 -29.46
CA ASP A 350 9.70 -31.51 -30.44
C ASP A 350 8.39 -30.96 -29.89
N ASP A 351 8.23 -30.94 -28.57
CA ASP A 351 7.06 -30.37 -27.91
C ASP A 351 7.08 -28.82 -27.93
N ILE A 352 8.28 -28.21 -28.03
CA ILE A 352 8.39 -26.75 -28.04
C ILE A 352 8.07 -26.22 -29.45
N PRO A 353 7.09 -25.29 -29.57
CA PRO A 353 6.78 -24.61 -30.84
C PRO A 353 7.98 -23.79 -31.36
N ASP A 354 8.08 -23.64 -32.69
CA ASP A 354 9.09 -22.77 -33.32
C ASP A 354 8.76 -21.30 -33.21
#